data_1ce85246d8937df8cd95935b109594ce
#
_entry.id   1ce85246d8937df8cd95935b109594ce
#
_cell.length_a   1.000
_cell.length_b   1.000
_cell.length_c   1.000
_cell.angle_alpha   90.00
_cell.angle_beta   90.00
_cell.angle_gamma   90.00
#
_symmetry.space_group_name_H-M   'P 1'
#
loop_
_entity.id
_entity.type
_entity.pdbx_description
1 polymer ?
#
loop_
_entity_poly.entity_id
_entity_poly.type
_entity_poly.pdbx_seq_one_letter_code
_entity_poly.pdbx_strand_id
1 'polypeptide(L)'
;MVERHGITFIGPTAEQMRLMGDKITARKVAQEAGIPVTPGSPALESVEMAIEWANKIGYPVIVKATAGGGGKGMKIAFNDEEMKEAYTMARAEAKAAFTSDVVYMEKYLQKPRHIEMQILADKYGHVVHLGERDCSIQRSNQKVIEECPSPALNNQQRREIGEIVRKAIEKIGYTNAGTLEFLYEDGGFYLMEMNTRCLLYTSPSPRDR
;
A
#
# COMPACT_ATOMS: atom_id res chain seq x y z
N MET A 1 20.31 -15.08 -5.96
CA MET A 1 21.77 -15.34 -6.01
C MET A 1 22.26 -15.98 -4.72
N VAL A 2 21.96 -15.43 -3.53
CA VAL A 2 22.41 -15.97 -2.22
C VAL A 2 21.97 -17.42 -1.98
N GLU A 3 20.72 -17.77 -2.28
CA GLU A 3 20.17 -19.13 -2.12
C GLU A 3 20.91 -20.17 -2.97
N ARG A 4 21.45 -19.80 -4.15
CA ARG A 4 22.27 -20.69 -4.99
C ARG A 4 23.61 -21.07 -4.33
N HIS A 5 24.02 -20.32 -3.32
CA HIS A 5 25.21 -20.58 -2.52
C HIS A 5 24.90 -21.20 -1.15
N GLY A 6 23.66 -21.71 -0.96
CA GLY A 6 23.26 -22.33 0.30
C GLY A 6 23.06 -21.35 1.45
N ILE A 7 23.00 -20.04 1.17
CA ILE A 7 22.80 -18.99 2.17
C ILE A 7 21.31 -18.69 2.25
N THR A 8 20.76 -18.71 3.46
CA THR A 8 19.36 -18.34 3.70
C THR A 8 19.18 -16.83 3.63
N PHE A 9 18.34 -16.36 2.68
CA PHE A 9 17.97 -14.97 2.60
C PHE A 9 16.86 -14.67 3.62
N ILE A 10 17.09 -13.68 4.49
CA ILE A 10 16.06 -13.20 5.43
C ILE A 10 15.28 -12.10 4.75
N GLY A 11 14.12 -12.45 4.18
CA GLY A 11 13.26 -11.54 3.43
C GLY A 11 12.27 -12.30 2.56
N PRO A 12 11.38 -11.60 1.85
CA PRO A 12 10.44 -12.22 0.92
C PRO A 12 11.17 -12.82 -0.29
N THR A 13 10.54 -13.79 -0.94
CA THR A 13 11.06 -14.35 -2.18
C THR A 13 11.03 -13.31 -3.32
N ALA A 14 11.84 -13.53 -4.37
CA ALA A 14 11.83 -12.67 -5.55
C ALA A 14 10.44 -12.61 -6.22
N GLU A 15 9.68 -13.69 -6.16
CA GLU A 15 8.31 -13.77 -6.67
C GLU A 15 7.36 -12.90 -5.83
N GLN A 16 7.41 -13.02 -4.50
CA GLN A 16 6.64 -12.18 -3.58
C GLN A 16 6.96 -10.69 -3.75
N MET A 17 8.23 -10.34 -3.95
CA MET A 17 8.65 -8.96 -4.23
C MET A 17 8.05 -8.43 -5.53
N ARG A 18 8.03 -9.24 -6.61
CA ARG A 18 7.41 -8.84 -7.88
C ARG A 18 5.89 -8.69 -7.75
N LEU A 19 5.24 -9.67 -7.08
CA LEU A 19 3.80 -9.70 -6.90
C LEU A 19 3.28 -8.49 -6.13
N MET A 20 3.98 -8.11 -5.06
CA MET A 20 3.57 -7.00 -4.19
C MET A 20 4.19 -5.66 -4.59
N GLY A 21 5.14 -5.63 -5.52
CA GLY A 21 5.84 -4.44 -5.98
C GLY A 21 5.08 -3.62 -7.02
N ASP A 22 4.21 -4.25 -7.80
CA ASP A 22 3.30 -3.57 -8.72
C ASP A 22 1.98 -3.26 -8.03
N LYS A 23 1.60 -1.99 -7.96
CA LYS A 23 0.46 -1.54 -7.17
C LYS A 23 -0.89 -2.11 -7.64
N ILE A 24 -1.09 -2.24 -8.95
CA ILE A 24 -2.34 -2.79 -9.49
C ILE A 24 -2.43 -4.29 -9.16
N THR A 25 -1.34 -5.02 -9.38
CA THR A 25 -1.25 -6.45 -9.07
C THR A 25 -1.41 -6.70 -7.58
N ALA A 26 -0.69 -5.95 -6.73
CA ALA A 26 -0.78 -6.06 -5.28
C ALA A 26 -2.20 -5.82 -4.76
N ARG A 27 -2.90 -4.80 -5.28
CA ARG A 27 -4.30 -4.54 -4.93
C ARG A 27 -5.23 -5.69 -5.32
N LYS A 28 -5.06 -6.23 -6.53
CA LYS A 28 -5.87 -7.36 -7.01
C LYS A 28 -5.66 -8.59 -6.12
N VAL A 29 -4.41 -8.94 -5.85
CA VAL A 29 -4.05 -10.06 -4.97
C VAL A 29 -4.60 -9.87 -3.56
N ALA A 30 -4.47 -8.68 -3.01
CA ALA A 30 -5.01 -8.34 -1.69
C ALA A 30 -6.54 -8.49 -1.66
N GLN A 31 -7.23 -7.97 -2.66
CA GLN A 31 -8.69 -8.07 -2.77
C GLN A 31 -9.15 -9.53 -2.90
N GLU A 32 -8.49 -10.34 -3.71
CA GLU A 32 -8.74 -11.78 -3.85
C GLU A 32 -8.46 -12.54 -2.54
N ALA A 33 -7.49 -12.06 -1.75
CA ALA A 33 -7.19 -12.60 -0.44
C ALA A 33 -8.17 -12.14 0.67
N GLY A 34 -9.04 -11.16 0.38
CA GLY A 34 -10.05 -10.64 1.31
C GLY A 34 -9.61 -9.41 2.09
N ILE A 35 -8.49 -8.77 1.72
CA ILE A 35 -8.06 -7.50 2.31
C ILE A 35 -8.86 -6.37 1.67
N PRO A 36 -9.51 -5.48 2.45
CA PRO A 36 -10.21 -4.34 1.91
C PRO A 36 -9.26 -3.39 1.16
N VAL A 37 -9.70 -2.90 0.01
CA VAL A 37 -9.00 -1.90 -0.79
C VAL A 37 -9.93 -0.74 -1.12
N THR A 38 -9.38 0.46 -1.35
CA THR A 38 -10.17 1.60 -1.82
C THR A 38 -10.84 1.26 -3.16
N PRO A 39 -12.07 1.71 -3.44
CA PRO A 39 -12.60 1.66 -4.81
C PRO A 39 -11.59 2.29 -5.79
N GLY A 40 -11.35 1.66 -6.91
CA GLY A 40 -10.34 2.13 -7.84
C GLY A 40 -10.57 1.64 -9.27
N SER A 41 -9.77 2.15 -10.21
CA SER A 41 -9.80 1.82 -11.63
C SER A 41 -8.70 0.82 -12.02
N PRO A 42 -8.80 0.20 -13.20
CA PRO A 42 -7.62 -0.34 -13.89
C PRO A 42 -6.66 0.79 -14.32
N ALA A 43 -5.61 0.43 -15.06
CA ALA A 43 -4.76 1.41 -15.73
C ALA A 43 -5.61 2.31 -16.65
N LEU A 44 -5.38 3.62 -16.58
CA LEU A 44 -6.15 4.60 -17.33
C LEU A 44 -5.44 4.90 -18.66
N GLU A 45 -6.14 4.70 -19.75
CA GLU A 45 -5.60 4.86 -21.10
C GLU A 45 -5.89 6.25 -21.68
N SER A 46 -6.99 6.89 -21.25
CA SER A 46 -7.41 8.20 -21.73
C SER A 46 -8.05 9.07 -20.66
N VAL A 47 -8.21 10.35 -20.93
CA VAL A 47 -8.91 11.31 -20.06
C VAL A 47 -10.40 10.94 -19.93
N GLU A 48 -11.02 10.52 -21.03
CA GLU A 48 -12.44 10.12 -21.06
C GLU A 48 -12.68 8.93 -20.13
N MET A 49 -11.83 7.92 -20.24
CA MET A 49 -11.84 6.77 -19.32
C MET A 49 -11.63 7.18 -17.87
N ALA A 50 -10.75 8.15 -17.62
CA ALA A 50 -10.52 8.66 -16.28
C ALA A 50 -11.78 9.34 -15.71
N ILE A 51 -12.47 10.16 -16.49
CA ILE A 51 -13.72 10.81 -16.08
C ILE A 51 -14.82 9.79 -15.83
N GLU A 52 -14.97 8.79 -16.72
CA GLU A 52 -15.95 7.71 -16.55
C GLU A 52 -15.75 6.97 -15.23
N TRP A 53 -14.52 6.55 -14.94
CA TRP A 53 -14.18 5.86 -13.69
C TRP A 53 -14.34 6.76 -12.46
N ALA A 54 -13.98 8.05 -12.56
CA ALA A 54 -14.16 8.99 -11.46
C ALA A 54 -15.65 9.16 -11.10
N ASN A 55 -16.51 9.26 -12.09
CA ASN A 55 -17.97 9.32 -11.88
C ASN A 55 -18.52 8.03 -11.29
N LYS A 56 -17.98 6.86 -11.67
CA LYS A 56 -18.36 5.56 -11.12
C LYS A 56 -17.93 5.38 -9.67
N ILE A 57 -16.71 5.81 -9.32
CA ILE A 57 -16.17 5.73 -7.96
C ILE A 57 -16.79 6.81 -7.06
N GLY A 58 -17.13 7.96 -7.63
CA GLY A 58 -17.57 9.17 -6.94
C GLY A 58 -16.41 10.03 -6.46
N TYR A 59 -16.46 11.33 -6.78
CA TYR A 59 -15.47 12.32 -6.34
C TYR A 59 -15.47 12.51 -4.80
N PRO A 60 -14.37 12.96 -4.19
CA PRO A 60 -13.04 13.16 -4.79
C PRO A 60 -12.31 11.83 -5.05
N VAL A 61 -11.44 11.86 -6.05
CA VAL A 61 -10.57 10.74 -6.41
C VAL A 61 -9.11 11.18 -6.49
N ILE A 62 -8.18 10.23 -6.41
CA ILE A 62 -6.75 10.47 -6.53
C ILE A 62 -6.17 9.63 -7.68
N VAL A 63 -5.53 10.28 -8.63
CA VAL A 63 -4.76 9.63 -9.71
C VAL A 63 -3.36 9.33 -9.19
N LYS A 64 -2.86 8.12 -9.44
CA LYS A 64 -1.56 7.64 -8.95
C LYS A 64 -0.77 6.96 -10.07
N ALA A 65 0.55 7.15 -10.08
CA ALA A 65 1.44 6.32 -10.90
C ALA A 65 1.42 4.86 -10.41
N THR A 66 1.44 3.90 -11.34
CA THR A 66 1.53 2.47 -11.01
C THR A 66 2.90 2.10 -10.47
N ALA A 67 3.95 2.74 -10.98
CA ALA A 67 5.32 2.57 -10.53
C ALA A 67 5.69 3.65 -9.51
N GLY A 68 6.57 3.31 -8.57
CA GLY A 68 7.16 4.24 -7.62
C GLY A 68 6.39 4.41 -6.31
N GLY A 69 6.83 5.36 -5.48
CA GLY A 69 6.33 5.64 -4.13
C GLY A 69 6.67 7.06 -3.67
N GLY A 70 6.46 7.33 -2.37
CA GLY A 70 6.83 8.62 -1.77
C GLY A 70 5.97 9.81 -2.22
N GLY A 71 4.76 9.55 -2.72
CA GLY A 71 3.80 10.60 -3.08
C GLY A 71 4.04 11.31 -4.42
N LYS A 72 5.02 10.90 -5.20
CA LYS A 72 5.27 11.44 -6.54
C LYS A 72 4.26 10.89 -7.55
N GLY A 73 3.80 11.73 -8.49
CA GLY A 73 2.80 11.35 -9.49
C GLY A 73 1.41 11.11 -8.90
N MET A 74 1.06 11.79 -7.79
CA MET A 74 -0.27 11.76 -7.20
C MET A 74 -0.97 13.10 -7.39
N LYS A 75 -2.18 13.08 -7.97
CA LYS A 75 -3.04 14.27 -8.17
C LYS A 75 -4.46 13.96 -7.74
N ILE A 76 -5.06 14.88 -6.98
CA ILE A 76 -6.44 14.78 -6.53
C ILE A 76 -7.31 15.56 -7.51
N ALA A 77 -8.53 15.04 -7.74
CA ALA A 77 -9.55 15.72 -8.52
C ALA A 77 -10.88 15.66 -7.77
N PHE A 78 -11.60 16.77 -7.75
CA PHE A 78 -12.89 16.92 -7.11
C PHE A 78 -14.07 16.98 -8.12
N ASN A 79 -13.78 17.11 -9.40
CA ASN A 79 -14.75 17.17 -10.50
C ASN A 79 -14.09 16.80 -11.84
N ASP A 80 -14.88 16.77 -12.91
CA ASP A 80 -14.43 16.36 -14.25
C ASP A 80 -13.39 17.33 -14.86
N GLU A 81 -13.49 18.63 -14.59
CA GLU A 81 -12.51 19.62 -15.07
C GLU A 81 -11.14 19.38 -14.44
N GLU A 82 -11.12 19.24 -13.11
CA GLU A 82 -9.88 18.94 -12.37
C GLU A 82 -9.30 17.58 -12.75
N MET A 83 -10.15 16.60 -13.12
CA MET A 83 -9.68 15.29 -13.58
C MET A 83 -8.82 15.37 -14.84
N LYS A 84 -9.15 16.22 -15.79
CA LYS A 84 -8.37 16.41 -17.03
C LYS A 84 -6.96 16.87 -16.72
N GLU A 85 -6.82 17.83 -15.81
CA GLU A 85 -5.53 18.34 -15.36
C GLU A 85 -4.78 17.28 -14.53
N ALA A 86 -5.47 16.66 -13.57
CA ALA A 86 -4.89 15.66 -12.69
C ALA A 86 -4.32 14.46 -13.46
N TYR A 87 -5.06 13.95 -14.44
CA TYR A 87 -4.61 12.85 -15.30
C TYR A 87 -3.35 13.24 -16.10
N THR A 88 -3.37 14.41 -16.76
CA THR A 88 -2.25 14.88 -17.58
C THR A 88 -0.99 15.10 -16.75
N MET A 89 -1.14 15.77 -15.59
CA MET A 89 -0.01 16.07 -14.71
C MET A 89 0.55 14.79 -14.06
N ALA A 90 -0.31 13.88 -13.60
CA ALA A 90 0.13 12.63 -12.98
C ALA A 90 0.95 11.77 -13.97
N ARG A 91 0.52 11.67 -15.24
CA ARG A 91 1.27 10.97 -16.28
C ARG A 91 2.62 11.62 -16.57
N ALA A 92 2.66 12.94 -16.71
CA ALA A 92 3.90 13.67 -16.96
C ALA A 92 4.91 13.47 -15.82
N GLU A 93 4.47 13.60 -14.57
CA GLU A 93 5.31 13.36 -13.40
C GLU A 93 5.75 11.89 -13.28
N ALA A 94 4.87 10.95 -13.58
CA ALA A 94 5.19 9.51 -13.57
C ALA A 94 6.28 9.19 -14.60
N LYS A 95 6.15 9.71 -15.82
CA LYS A 95 7.14 9.54 -16.87
C LYS A 95 8.50 10.13 -16.51
N ALA A 96 8.49 11.30 -15.89
CA ALA A 96 9.72 11.98 -15.48
C ALA A 96 10.43 11.24 -14.32
N ALA A 97 9.67 10.71 -13.37
CA ALA A 97 10.22 10.12 -12.16
C ALA A 97 10.51 8.61 -12.28
N PHE A 98 9.74 7.85 -13.11
CA PHE A 98 9.73 6.37 -13.08
C PHE A 98 9.90 5.72 -14.45
N THR A 99 10.14 6.47 -15.51
CA THR A 99 10.22 5.97 -16.90
C THR A 99 8.93 5.33 -17.44
N SER A 100 7.86 5.32 -16.67
CA SER A 100 6.53 4.81 -17.03
C SER A 100 5.49 5.88 -16.79
N ASP A 101 4.59 6.09 -17.74
CA ASP A 101 3.50 7.07 -17.63
C ASP A 101 2.15 6.43 -17.29
N VAL A 102 2.17 5.15 -16.92
CA VAL A 102 0.96 4.41 -16.57
C VAL A 102 0.43 4.89 -15.23
N VAL A 103 -0.83 5.34 -15.23
CA VAL A 103 -1.55 5.80 -14.03
C VAL A 103 -2.85 5.03 -13.83
N TYR A 104 -3.33 4.99 -12.62
CA TYR A 104 -4.65 4.48 -12.22
C TYR A 104 -5.25 5.44 -11.19
N MET A 105 -6.50 5.25 -10.79
CA MET A 105 -7.10 6.07 -9.76
C MET A 105 -7.70 5.25 -8.63
N GLU A 106 -7.89 5.92 -7.50
CA GLU A 106 -8.56 5.41 -6.31
C GLU A 106 -9.49 6.47 -5.73
N LYS A 107 -10.49 6.04 -4.94
CA LYS A 107 -11.23 6.94 -4.07
C LYS A 107 -10.25 7.70 -3.16
N TYR A 108 -10.35 9.02 -3.13
CA TYR A 108 -9.56 9.83 -2.22
C TYR A 108 -10.21 9.85 -0.83
N LEU A 109 -9.48 9.41 0.16
CA LEU A 109 -9.85 9.52 1.56
C LEU A 109 -9.36 10.87 2.08
N GLN A 110 -10.23 11.61 2.79
CA GLN A 110 -9.96 13.02 3.08
C GLN A 110 -9.21 13.22 4.40
N LYS A 111 -9.46 12.36 5.39
CA LYS A 111 -8.86 12.46 6.72
C LYS A 111 -8.41 11.09 7.25
N PRO A 112 -7.72 10.28 6.45
CA PRO A 112 -7.35 8.95 6.88
C PRO A 112 -6.26 8.99 7.94
N ARG A 113 -6.28 8.00 8.83
CA ARG A 113 -5.12 7.62 9.62
C ARG A 113 -4.29 6.59 8.86
N HIS A 114 -2.99 6.66 9.04
CA HIS A 114 -2.06 5.68 8.49
C HIS A 114 -1.80 4.61 9.55
N ILE A 115 -2.42 3.46 9.39
CA ILE A 115 -2.27 2.31 10.28
C ILE A 115 -1.49 1.23 9.57
N GLU A 116 -0.49 0.66 10.21
CA GLU A 116 0.26 -0.44 9.64
C GLU A 116 0.23 -1.68 10.54
N MET A 117 0.05 -2.85 9.92
CA MET A 117 0.04 -4.15 10.60
C MET A 117 1.36 -4.86 10.40
N GLN A 118 2.05 -5.18 11.49
CA GLN A 118 3.26 -5.99 11.44
C GLN A 118 2.90 -7.47 11.37
N ILE A 119 3.45 -8.18 10.38
CA ILE A 119 3.29 -9.63 10.24
C ILE A 119 4.64 -10.33 10.31
N LEU A 120 4.57 -11.59 10.70
CA LEU A 120 5.67 -12.54 10.64
C LEU A 120 5.12 -13.89 10.18
N ALA A 121 5.72 -14.46 9.14
CA ALA A 121 5.31 -15.72 8.54
C ALA A 121 6.50 -16.67 8.37
N ASP A 122 6.27 -17.95 8.65
CA ASP A 122 7.28 -18.98 8.44
C ASP A 122 7.11 -19.71 7.09
N LYS A 123 8.05 -20.57 6.75
CA LYS A 123 8.01 -21.39 5.52
C LYS A 123 7.02 -22.55 5.58
N TYR A 124 6.35 -22.76 6.71
CA TYR A 124 5.39 -23.84 6.92
C TYR A 124 3.94 -23.37 6.81
N GLY A 125 3.74 -22.08 6.54
CA GLY A 125 2.43 -21.48 6.37
C GLY A 125 1.83 -20.91 7.65
N HIS A 126 2.59 -20.84 8.76
CA HIS A 126 2.11 -20.18 9.97
C HIS A 126 2.33 -18.69 9.86
N VAL A 127 1.30 -17.93 10.16
CA VAL A 127 1.33 -16.46 10.13
C VAL A 127 0.83 -15.91 11.46
N VAL A 128 1.56 -14.96 12.00
CA VAL A 128 1.15 -14.16 13.16
C VAL A 128 1.19 -12.68 12.82
N HIS A 129 0.30 -11.90 13.42
CA HIS A 129 0.43 -10.45 13.45
C HIS A 129 0.90 -10.00 14.83
N LEU A 130 1.75 -8.98 14.88
CA LEU A 130 2.33 -8.43 16.11
C LEU A 130 1.63 -7.13 16.56
N GLY A 131 0.40 -6.90 16.08
CA GLY A 131 -0.35 -5.70 16.33
C GLY A 131 -0.11 -4.63 15.27
N GLU A 132 -0.66 -3.47 15.53
CA GLU A 132 -0.59 -2.31 14.63
C GLU A 132 0.23 -1.16 15.22
N ARG A 133 0.71 -0.30 14.33
CA ARG A 133 1.25 1.02 14.64
C ARG A 133 0.42 2.08 13.93
N ASP A 134 0.23 3.21 14.58
CA ASP A 134 -0.33 4.43 13.99
C ASP A 134 0.84 5.33 13.54
N CYS A 135 0.95 5.52 12.25
CA CYS A 135 2.01 6.29 11.61
C CYS A 135 1.46 7.58 10.97
N SER A 136 0.38 8.13 11.50
CA SER A 136 -0.31 9.30 10.92
C SER A 136 0.48 10.60 11.04
N ILE A 137 1.40 10.69 12.03
CA ILE A 137 2.22 11.88 12.21
C ILE A 137 3.40 11.82 11.24
N GLN A 138 3.26 12.52 10.12
CA GLN A 138 4.20 12.49 9.01
C GLN A 138 4.62 13.90 8.58
N ARG A 139 5.83 14.00 8.01
CA ARG A 139 6.33 15.19 7.32
C ARG A 139 6.69 14.81 5.89
N SER A 140 6.01 15.38 4.91
CA SER A 140 6.23 15.07 3.47
C SER A 140 6.22 13.56 3.18
N ASN A 141 5.21 12.86 3.70
CA ASN A 141 5.04 11.39 3.62
C ASN A 141 6.15 10.56 4.32
N GLN A 142 6.92 11.16 5.22
CA GLN A 142 7.88 10.47 6.06
C GLN A 142 7.32 10.33 7.48
N LYS A 143 7.31 9.12 8.01
CA LYS A 143 6.86 8.82 9.38
C LYS A 143 7.81 9.51 10.38
N VAL A 144 7.25 10.32 11.27
CA VAL A 144 8.02 11.08 12.29
C VAL A 144 7.80 10.48 13.66
N ILE A 145 6.55 10.14 13.98
CA ILE A 145 6.16 9.50 15.25
C ILE A 145 5.28 8.30 14.92
N GLU A 146 5.54 7.21 15.59
CA GLU A 146 4.76 5.98 15.54
C GLU A 146 4.24 5.67 16.93
N GLU A 147 2.94 5.39 17.04
CA GLU A 147 2.27 5.02 18.29
C GLU A 147 1.81 3.56 18.23
N CYS A 148 2.08 2.80 19.28
CA CYS A 148 1.66 1.41 19.41
C CYS A 148 1.12 1.15 20.83
N PRO A 149 -0.12 0.68 20.98
CA PRO A 149 -1.14 0.49 19.94
C PRO A 149 -1.75 1.81 19.45
N SER A 150 -2.41 1.80 18.27
CA SER A 150 -3.09 2.97 17.74
C SER A 150 -4.21 3.46 18.67
N PRO A 151 -4.25 4.75 18.99
CA PRO A 151 -5.35 5.31 19.79
C PRO A 151 -6.68 5.38 19.02
N ALA A 152 -6.66 5.20 17.71
CA ALA A 152 -7.86 5.23 16.86
C ALA A 152 -8.64 3.92 16.85
N LEU A 153 -8.03 2.81 17.26
CA LEU A 153 -8.64 1.48 17.18
C LEU A 153 -9.07 0.99 18.56
N ASN A 154 -10.28 0.46 18.62
CA ASN A 154 -10.70 -0.34 19.77
C ASN A 154 -10.21 -1.81 19.65
N ASN A 155 -10.33 -2.57 20.74
CA ASN A 155 -9.85 -3.95 20.79
C ASN A 155 -10.55 -4.89 19.80
N GLN A 156 -11.79 -4.62 19.44
CA GLN A 156 -12.53 -5.42 18.46
C GLN A 156 -12.00 -5.18 17.06
N GLN A 157 -11.88 -3.93 16.63
CA GLN A 157 -11.34 -3.54 15.33
C GLN A 157 -9.92 -4.07 15.14
N ARG A 158 -9.08 -3.98 16.18
CA ARG A 158 -7.71 -4.53 16.17
C ARG A 158 -7.68 -6.03 15.91
N ARG A 159 -8.55 -6.79 16.57
CA ARG A 159 -8.65 -8.24 16.33
C ARG A 159 -9.18 -8.55 14.94
N GLU A 160 -10.21 -7.86 14.48
CA GLU A 160 -10.82 -8.09 13.19
C GLU A 160 -9.84 -7.87 12.04
N ILE A 161 -9.16 -6.72 12.02
CA ILE A 161 -8.17 -6.45 10.95
C ILE A 161 -6.97 -7.38 11.06
N GLY A 162 -6.53 -7.74 12.26
CA GLY A 162 -5.46 -8.70 12.48
C GLY A 162 -5.78 -10.08 11.89
N GLU A 163 -7.00 -10.58 12.10
CA GLU A 163 -7.45 -11.85 11.52
C GLU A 163 -7.63 -11.81 10.00
N ILE A 164 -8.11 -10.69 9.45
CA ILE A 164 -8.19 -10.49 7.99
C ILE A 164 -6.78 -10.56 7.39
N VAL A 165 -5.84 -9.82 7.96
CA VAL A 165 -4.45 -9.80 7.50
C VAL A 165 -3.79 -11.17 7.62
N ARG A 166 -3.93 -11.85 8.76
CA ARG A 166 -3.36 -13.17 8.98
C ARG A 166 -3.82 -14.17 7.91
N LYS A 167 -5.14 -14.28 7.70
CA LYS A 167 -5.73 -15.19 6.71
C LYS A 167 -5.31 -14.84 5.27
N ALA A 168 -5.23 -13.56 4.96
CA ALA A 168 -4.81 -13.12 3.63
C ALA A 168 -3.35 -13.45 3.36
N ILE A 169 -2.47 -13.25 4.33
CA ILE A 169 -1.04 -13.56 4.22
C ILE A 169 -0.80 -15.07 4.12
N GLU A 170 -1.55 -15.90 4.85
CA GLU A 170 -1.56 -17.35 4.67
C GLU A 170 -1.96 -17.76 3.25
N LYS A 171 -3.05 -17.17 2.72
CA LYS A 171 -3.54 -17.44 1.36
C LYS A 171 -2.56 -17.02 0.28
N ILE A 172 -1.85 -15.90 0.47
CA ILE A 172 -0.82 -15.41 -0.44
C ILE A 172 0.46 -16.28 -0.38
N GLY A 173 0.63 -17.04 0.71
CA GLY A 173 1.85 -17.83 0.94
C GLY A 173 3.08 -16.97 1.21
N TYR A 174 2.90 -15.77 1.79
CA TYR A 174 4.01 -14.89 2.12
C TYR A 174 4.89 -15.49 3.21
N THR A 175 6.18 -15.23 3.16
CA THR A 175 7.16 -15.67 4.15
C THR A 175 8.01 -14.51 4.64
N ASN A 176 8.53 -14.64 5.86
CA ASN A 176 9.31 -13.64 6.58
C ASN A 176 8.48 -12.50 7.18
N ALA A 177 9.18 -11.46 7.59
CA ALA A 177 8.56 -10.27 8.14
C ALA A 177 8.03 -9.37 7.03
N GLY A 178 6.93 -8.69 7.29
CA GLY A 178 6.34 -7.72 6.37
C GLY A 178 5.44 -6.76 7.12
N THR A 179 5.12 -5.66 6.48
CA THR A 179 4.21 -4.65 7.04
C THR A 179 3.15 -4.34 6.00
N LEU A 180 1.88 -4.49 6.37
CA LEU A 180 0.75 -4.03 5.54
C LEU A 180 0.34 -2.65 6.02
N GLU A 181 0.37 -1.68 5.13
CA GLU A 181 -0.01 -0.30 5.40
C GLU A 181 -1.44 -0.05 4.94
N PHE A 182 -2.24 0.52 5.85
CA PHE A 182 -3.65 0.83 5.63
C PHE A 182 -3.92 2.31 5.81
N LEU A 183 -4.85 2.82 5.01
CA LEU A 183 -5.58 4.03 5.34
C LEU A 183 -6.83 3.63 6.11
N TYR A 184 -7.03 4.24 7.27
CA TYR A 184 -8.19 4.02 8.13
C TYR A 184 -9.02 5.29 8.23
N GLU A 185 -10.28 5.24 7.78
CA GLU A 185 -11.22 6.35 7.82
C GLU A 185 -12.63 5.82 8.08
N ASP A 186 -13.37 6.47 8.96
CA ASP A 186 -14.78 6.17 9.29
C ASP A 186 -15.06 4.69 9.60
N GLY A 187 -14.14 4.02 10.30
CA GLY A 187 -14.27 2.62 10.68
C GLY A 187 -13.81 1.63 9.61
N GLY A 188 -13.49 2.09 8.40
CA GLY A 188 -13.01 1.26 7.29
C GLY A 188 -11.49 1.24 7.18
N PHE A 189 -10.97 0.05 6.90
CA PHE A 189 -9.55 -0.15 6.55
C PHE A 189 -9.42 -0.33 5.05
N TYR A 190 -8.42 0.30 4.45
CA TYR A 190 -8.14 0.20 3.02
C TYR A 190 -6.65 0.01 2.81
N LEU A 191 -6.25 -1.13 2.23
CA LEU A 191 -4.84 -1.40 1.96
C LEU A 191 -4.26 -0.34 1.03
N MET A 192 -3.14 0.24 1.45
CA MET A 192 -2.35 1.16 0.67
C MET A 192 -1.21 0.42 -0.05
N GLU A 193 -0.38 -0.29 0.71
CA GLU A 193 0.72 -1.08 0.18
C GLU A 193 1.19 -2.15 1.18
N MET A 194 1.99 -3.09 0.68
CA MET A 194 2.73 -4.01 1.52
C MET A 194 4.22 -3.77 1.36
N ASN A 195 4.89 -3.50 2.47
CA ASN A 195 6.34 -3.39 2.49
C ASN A 195 6.96 -4.78 2.52
N THR A 196 7.56 -5.15 1.40
CA THR A 196 8.30 -6.41 1.21
C THR A 196 9.81 -6.22 1.36
N ARG A 197 10.22 -5.15 2.02
CA ARG A 197 11.64 -4.83 2.24
C ARG A 197 12.22 -5.65 3.38
N CYS A 198 13.50 -5.99 3.26
CA CYS A 198 14.25 -6.51 4.40
C CYS A 198 14.31 -5.44 5.51
N LEU A 199 13.84 -5.77 6.70
CA LEU A 199 13.76 -4.85 7.85
C LEU A 199 15.12 -4.27 8.25
N LEU A 200 16.23 -4.97 7.97
CA LEU A 200 17.59 -4.52 8.28
C LEU A 200 18.00 -3.23 7.57
N TYR A 201 17.36 -2.90 6.43
CA TYR A 201 17.65 -1.67 5.67
C TYR A 201 16.74 -0.50 6.01
N THR A 202 15.67 -0.72 6.77
CA THR A 202 14.67 0.32 7.07
C THR A 202 14.86 1.01 8.41
N SER A 203 15.70 0.46 9.27
CA SER A 203 16.03 1.02 10.59
C SER A 203 17.55 1.07 10.76
N PRO A 204 18.21 2.16 10.32
CA PRO A 204 19.64 2.30 10.56
C PRO A 204 19.90 2.24 12.07
N SER A 205 20.75 1.32 12.46
CA SER A 205 21.19 1.22 13.86
C SER A 205 21.92 2.51 14.26
N PRO A 206 21.77 2.98 15.51
CA PRO A 206 22.60 4.08 16.02
C PRO A 206 24.11 3.85 15.88
N ARG A 207 24.52 2.58 15.62
CA ARG A 207 25.93 2.22 15.35
C ARG A 207 26.37 2.47 13.91
N ASP A 208 25.42 2.76 13.00
CA ASP A 208 25.72 3.00 11.57
C ASP A 208 25.90 4.50 11.27
N ARG A 209 26.09 5.33 12.32
CA ARG A 209 26.37 6.77 12.24
C ARG A 209 27.82 7.07 12.64
#